data_be54c9fbab24fd2af2ba3ab16c0c3c92
#
_entry.id   be54c9fbab24fd2af2ba3ab16c0c3c92
#
_cell.length_a   1.000
_cell.length_b   1.000
_cell.length_c   1.000
_cell.angle_alpha   90.00
_cell.angle_beta   90.00
_cell.angle_gamma   90.00
#
_symmetry.space_group_name_H-M   'P 1'
#
loop_
_entity.id
_entity.type
_entity.pdbx_description
1 polymer ?
#
loop_
_entity_poly.entity_id
_entity_poly.type
_entity_poly.pdbx_seq_one_letter_code
_entity_poly.pdbx_strand_id
1 'polypeptide(L)'
;APIQRAIMNMDAETGISIMKIIPELDAGPVMLQESIKISQEISYQDLSKKMSTMGAKLILEAIKLIENNKANFIEQRASEATYAKKVEKKESKIDWNENASNIIAKINALNPNPGTWFDLFGSRVKIVKAKEVNTEGQPGVILNENFTIACSKNAIQVLELQKEGKQKTTAKEFLRGNKLEI
;
A
#
# COMPACT_ATOMS: atom_id res chain seq x y z
N ALA A 1 3.91 -10.25 2.69
CA ALA A 1 3.01 -9.08 2.56
C ALA A 1 2.83 -8.67 1.08
N PRO A 2 2.37 -9.56 0.18
CA PRO A 2 2.43 -9.33 -1.27
C PRO A 2 1.63 -8.09 -1.72
N ILE A 3 0.43 -7.87 -1.22
CA ILE A 3 -0.40 -6.72 -1.61
C ILE A 3 0.26 -5.40 -1.19
N GLN A 4 0.76 -5.32 0.05
CA GLN A 4 1.45 -4.11 0.51
C GLN A 4 2.72 -3.85 -0.29
N ARG A 5 3.51 -4.88 -0.58
CA ARG A 5 4.75 -4.73 -1.36
C ARG A 5 4.47 -4.31 -2.78
N ALA A 6 3.46 -4.87 -3.44
CA ALA A 6 3.07 -4.46 -4.79
C ALA A 6 2.71 -2.96 -4.85
N ILE A 7 1.93 -2.46 -3.86
CA ILE A 7 1.60 -1.03 -3.78
C ILE A 7 2.85 -0.20 -3.48
N MET A 8 3.67 -0.59 -2.50
CA MET A 8 4.88 0.16 -2.12
C MET A 8 5.91 0.22 -3.25
N ASN A 9 6.03 -0.84 -4.04
CA ASN A 9 6.89 -0.89 -5.22
C ASN A 9 6.31 -0.13 -6.41
N MET A 10 5.07 0.34 -6.32
CA MET A 10 4.34 0.95 -7.44
C MET A 10 4.27 0.03 -8.66
N ASP A 11 4.07 -1.28 -8.42
CA ASP A 11 3.91 -2.25 -9.50
C ASP A 11 2.70 -1.86 -10.37
N ALA A 12 2.80 -2.07 -11.68
CA ALA A 12 1.72 -1.72 -12.61
C ALA A 12 0.49 -2.61 -12.42
N GLU A 13 0.70 -3.87 -12.01
CA GLU A 13 -0.35 -4.85 -11.77
C GLU A 13 0.04 -5.83 -10.67
N THR A 14 -0.96 -6.50 -10.12
CA THR A 14 -0.83 -7.66 -9.24
C THR A 14 -1.89 -8.69 -9.63
N GLY A 15 -1.97 -9.81 -8.94
CA GLY A 15 -2.95 -10.82 -9.30
C GLY A 15 -3.18 -11.88 -8.24
N ILE A 16 -4.06 -12.81 -8.58
CA ILE A 16 -4.37 -14.00 -7.80
C ILE A 16 -4.07 -15.22 -8.65
N SER A 17 -3.44 -16.21 -8.05
CA SER A 17 -3.22 -17.51 -8.63
C SER A 17 -3.94 -18.58 -7.80
N ILE A 18 -4.64 -19.48 -8.48
CA ILE A 18 -5.16 -20.71 -7.90
C ILE A 18 -4.14 -21.80 -8.21
N MET A 19 -3.52 -22.34 -7.17
CA MET A 19 -2.45 -23.32 -7.32
C MET A 19 -2.74 -24.59 -6.51
N LYS A 20 -2.09 -25.69 -6.88
CA LYS A 20 -2.10 -26.94 -6.13
C LYS A 20 -1.23 -26.79 -4.88
N ILE A 21 -1.71 -27.28 -3.74
CA ILE A 21 -0.92 -27.30 -2.50
C ILE A 21 0.10 -28.44 -2.59
N ILE A 22 1.36 -28.10 -2.31
CA ILE A 22 2.49 -29.01 -2.20
C ILE A 22 3.24 -28.71 -0.89
N PRO A 23 4.22 -29.54 -0.46
CA PRO A 23 4.97 -29.30 0.79
C PRO A 23 5.71 -27.96 0.82
N GLU A 24 6.23 -27.49 -0.32
CA GLU A 24 6.93 -26.23 -0.47
C GLU A 24 5.94 -25.07 -0.47
N LEU A 25 6.26 -24.01 0.30
CA LEU A 25 5.40 -22.84 0.44
C LEU A 25 5.28 -22.06 -0.87
N ASP A 26 4.04 -21.83 -1.31
CA ASP A 26 3.66 -21.01 -2.48
C ASP A 26 4.31 -21.46 -3.82
N ALA A 27 4.84 -22.68 -3.90
CA ALA A 27 5.57 -23.20 -5.05
C ALA A 27 4.79 -24.17 -5.95
N GLY A 28 3.54 -24.48 -5.59
CA GLY A 28 2.72 -25.45 -6.33
C GLY A 28 2.36 -25.01 -7.75
N PRO A 29 2.07 -25.95 -8.64
CA PRO A 29 1.67 -25.62 -10.01
C PRO A 29 0.38 -24.81 -10.04
N VAL A 30 0.36 -23.79 -10.91
CA VAL A 30 -0.76 -22.84 -11.06
C VAL A 30 -1.76 -23.38 -12.07
N MET A 31 -3.05 -23.32 -11.69
CA MET A 31 -4.15 -23.74 -12.58
C MET A 31 -4.85 -22.53 -13.22
N LEU A 32 -5.16 -21.51 -12.44
CA LEU A 32 -5.80 -20.29 -12.92
C LEU A 32 -5.06 -19.07 -12.37
N GLN A 33 -5.03 -18.01 -13.17
CA GLN A 33 -4.44 -16.74 -12.75
C GLN A 33 -5.24 -15.59 -13.36
N GLU A 34 -5.46 -14.55 -12.56
CA GLU A 34 -6.10 -13.31 -13.00
C GLU A 34 -5.34 -12.12 -12.44
N SER A 35 -5.04 -11.12 -13.29
CA SER A 35 -4.36 -9.90 -12.89
C SER A 35 -5.32 -8.72 -12.73
N ILE A 36 -4.90 -7.75 -11.93
CA ILE A 36 -5.58 -6.48 -11.70
C ILE A 36 -4.57 -5.34 -11.73
N LYS A 37 -4.88 -4.26 -12.47
CA LYS A 37 -4.06 -3.05 -12.50
C LYS A 37 -4.08 -2.33 -11.16
N ILE A 38 -2.91 -1.86 -10.73
CA ILE A 38 -2.73 -1.04 -9.54
C ILE A 38 -2.71 0.42 -9.98
N SER A 39 -3.71 1.21 -9.55
CA SER A 39 -3.66 2.66 -9.71
C SER A 39 -2.83 3.30 -8.61
N GLN A 40 -2.19 4.43 -8.88
CA GLN A 40 -1.37 5.14 -7.90
C GLN A 40 -2.12 5.57 -6.62
N GLU A 41 -3.43 5.68 -6.70
CA GLU A 41 -4.27 6.11 -5.58
C GLU A 41 -4.92 4.95 -4.83
N ILE A 42 -4.72 3.70 -5.26
CA ILE A 42 -5.41 2.56 -4.67
C ILE A 42 -4.88 2.28 -3.26
N SER A 43 -5.80 2.17 -2.29
CA SER A 43 -5.45 1.77 -0.95
C SER A 43 -5.28 0.25 -0.84
N TYR A 44 -4.53 -0.21 0.18
CA TYR A 44 -4.46 -1.63 0.54
C TYR A 44 -5.86 -2.24 0.75
N GLN A 45 -6.75 -1.52 1.43
CA GLN A 45 -8.10 -2.01 1.68
C GLN A 45 -8.89 -2.24 0.40
N ASP A 46 -8.86 -1.27 -0.52
CA ASP A 46 -9.59 -1.37 -1.78
C ASP A 46 -9.04 -2.48 -2.67
N LEU A 47 -7.71 -2.56 -2.79
CA LEU A 47 -7.06 -3.61 -3.58
C LEU A 47 -7.33 -4.99 -2.98
N SER A 48 -7.17 -5.16 -1.66
CA SER A 48 -7.44 -6.41 -0.96
C SER A 48 -8.89 -6.86 -1.14
N LYS A 49 -9.87 -5.94 -1.05
CA LYS A 49 -11.29 -6.23 -1.27
C LYS A 49 -11.55 -6.69 -2.71
N LYS A 50 -10.98 -5.99 -3.70
CA LYS A 50 -11.10 -6.39 -5.11
C LYS A 50 -10.51 -7.77 -5.35
N MET A 51 -9.30 -8.02 -4.85
CA MET A 51 -8.63 -9.31 -4.97
C MET A 51 -9.39 -10.44 -4.26
N SER A 52 -9.95 -10.19 -3.08
CA SER A 52 -10.78 -11.18 -2.38
C SER A 52 -12.01 -11.59 -3.21
N THR A 53 -12.69 -10.62 -3.83
CA THR A 53 -13.84 -10.92 -4.72
C THR A 53 -13.42 -11.69 -5.97
N MET A 54 -12.28 -11.33 -6.55
CA MET A 54 -11.70 -12.00 -7.71
C MET A 54 -11.30 -13.44 -7.36
N GLY A 55 -10.61 -13.64 -6.24
CA GLY A 55 -10.21 -14.96 -5.76
C GLY A 55 -11.38 -15.90 -5.48
N ALA A 56 -12.47 -15.36 -4.91
CA ALA A 56 -13.69 -16.14 -4.68
C ALA A 56 -14.32 -16.64 -6.00
N LYS A 57 -14.27 -15.86 -7.07
CA LYS A 57 -14.74 -16.30 -8.40
C LYS A 57 -13.82 -17.35 -9.00
N LEU A 58 -12.50 -17.08 -8.96
CA LEU A 58 -11.52 -18.00 -9.52
C LEU A 58 -11.51 -19.38 -8.84
N ILE A 59 -11.67 -19.44 -7.52
CA ILE A 59 -11.69 -20.74 -6.84
C ILE A 59 -12.93 -21.56 -7.21
N LEU A 60 -14.09 -20.93 -7.41
CA LEU A 60 -15.31 -21.60 -7.89
C LEU A 60 -15.13 -22.12 -9.31
N GLU A 61 -14.47 -21.37 -10.19
CA GLU A 61 -14.14 -21.82 -11.54
C GLU A 61 -13.15 -23.00 -11.48
N ALA A 62 -12.14 -22.90 -10.68
CA ALA A 62 -11.15 -23.95 -10.47
C ALA A 62 -11.80 -25.27 -10.04
N ILE A 63 -12.70 -25.23 -9.06
CA ILE A 63 -13.44 -26.40 -8.60
C ILE A 63 -14.23 -27.05 -9.75
N LYS A 64 -14.96 -26.25 -10.53
CA LYS A 64 -15.72 -26.77 -11.70
C LYS A 64 -14.81 -27.42 -12.75
N LEU A 65 -13.63 -26.88 -12.98
CA LEU A 65 -12.66 -27.48 -13.91
C LEU A 65 -12.15 -28.82 -13.39
N ILE A 66 -11.90 -28.93 -12.09
CA ILE A 66 -11.49 -30.19 -11.44
C ILE A 66 -12.59 -31.25 -11.56
N GLU A 67 -13.82 -30.90 -11.19
CA GLU A 67 -14.99 -31.80 -11.25
C GLU A 67 -15.24 -32.35 -12.66
N ASN A 68 -14.98 -31.51 -13.68
CA ASN A 68 -15.15 -31.90 -15.09
C ASN A 68 -13.91 -32.54 -15.72
N ASN A 69 -12.87 -32.86 -14.94
CA ASN A 69 -11.59 -33.39 -15.43
C ASN A 69 -10.90 -32.52 -16.48
N LYS A 70 -11.08 -31.16 -16.38
CA LYS A 70 -10.50 -30.16 -17.29
C LYS A 70 -9.42 -29.33 -16.63
N ALA A 71 -9.00 -29.67 -15.42
CA ALA A 71 -7.92 -28.97 -14.72
C ALA A 71 -6.59 -29.17 -15.43
N ASN A 72 -5.94 -28.07 -15.77
CA ASN A 72 -4.58 -28.04 -16.31
C ASN A 72 -3.68 -27.25 -15.37
N PHE A 73 -2.49 -27.75 -15.06
CA PHE A 73 -1.57 -27.17 -14.11
C PHE A 73 -0.25 -26.85 -14.80
N ILE A 74 0.27 -25.65 -14.54
CA ILE A 74 1.54 -25.16 -15.08
C ILE A 74 2.51 -24.99 -13.92
N GLU A 75 3.67 -25.63 -14.03
CA GLU A 75 4.74 -25.54 -13.02
C GLU A 75 5.28 -24.11 -12.92
N GLN A 76 5.56 -23.68 -11.69
CA GLN A 76 6.20 -22.39 -11.44
C GLN A 76 7.72 -22.51 -11.68
N ARG A 77 8.33 -21.44 -12.18
CA ARG A 77 9.77 -21.34 -12.37
C ARG A 77 10.43 -20.80 -11.10
N ALA A 78 11.08 -21.64 -10.33
CA ALA A 78 11.75 -21.26 -9.09
C ALA A 78 12.78 -20.12 -9.28
N SER A 79 13.43 -20.02 -10.46
CA SER A 79 14.38 -18.95 -10.79
C SER A 79 13.75 -17.56 -10.93
N GLU A 80 12.43 -17.48 -11.11
CA GLU A 80 11.68 -16.23 -11.25
C GLU A 80 10.98 -15.81 -9.94
N ALA A 81 11.15 -16.60 -8.87
CA ALA A 81 10.49 -16.34 -7.59
C ALA A 81 11.00 -15.06 -6.92
N THR A 82 10.08 -14.23 -6.47
CA THR A 82 10.37 -13.04 -5.66
C THR A 82 9.70 -13.16 -4.29
N TYR A 83 10.28 -12.49 -3.28
CA TYR A 83 9.80 -12.62 -1.91
C TYR A 83 9.24 -11.31 -1.37
N ALA A 84 7.94 -11.31 -1.10
CA ALA A 84 7.23 -10.18 -0.47
C ALA A 84 7.34 -10.25 1.06
N LYS A 85 8.46 -9.82 1.62
CA LYS A 85 8.74 -9.86 3.08
C LYS A 85 7.63 -9.17 3.87
N LYS A 86 7.39 -9.67 5.08
CA LYS A 86 6.48 -9.05 6.05
C LYS A 86 6.89 -7.59 6.28
N VAL A 87 5.89 -6.71 6.42
CA VAL A 87 6.13 -5.30 6.76
C VAL A 87 6.57 -5.21 8.22
N GLU A 88 7.69 -4.56 8.48
CA GLU A 88 8.22 -4.31 9.81
C GLU A 88 7.68 -2.97 10.36
N LYS A 89 7.52 -2.88 11.67
CA LYS A 89 7.03 -1.64 12.33
C LYS A 89 7.91 -0.42 12.04
N LYS A 90 9.21 -0.62 11.88
CA LYS A 90 10.14 0.48 11.55
C LYS A 90 9.88 1.10 10.18
N GLU A 91 9.33 0.34 9.22
CA GLU A 91 8.98 0.82 7.89
C GLU A 91 7.79 1.81 7.91
N SER A 92 7.03 1.84 9.01
CA SER A 92 5.89 2.75 9.17
C SER A 92 6.28 4.19 9.42
N LYS A 93 7.50 4.46 9.90
CA LYS A 93 7.99 5.82 10.05
C LYS A 93 8.32 6.40 8.68
N ILE A 94 7.81 7.61 8.41
CA ILE A 94 8.09 8.30 7.16
C ILE A 94 9.54 8.78 7.19
N ASP A 95 10.27 8.49 6.12
CA ASP A 95 11.56 9.11 5.81
C ASP A 95 11.33 10.17 4.73
N TRP A 96 11.47 11.43 5.10
CA TRP A 96 11.26 12.55 4.20
C TRP A 96 12.32 12.66 3.10
N ASN A 97 13.43 11.92 3.22
CA ASN A 97 14.43 11.82 2.16
C ASN A 97 14.02 10.88 1.02
N GLU A 98 12.86 10.23 1.13
CA GLU A 98 12.23 9.54 0.00
C GLU A 98 11.48 10.53 -0.92
N ASN A 99 11.20 10.12 -2.16
CA ASN A 99 10.36 10.90 -3.08
C ASN A 99 8.90 10.93 -2.60
N ALA A 100 8.16 11.97 -2.93
CA ALA A 100 6.75 12.11 -2.58
C ALA A 100 5.90 10.92 -3.06
N SER A 101 6.14 10.42 -4.27
CA SER A 101 5.46 9.23 -4.82
C SER A 101 5.69 7.96 -3.99
N ASN A 102 6.93 7.73 -3.50
CA ASN A 102 7.25 6.59 -2.64
C ASN A 102 6.55 6.69 -1.29
N ILE A 103 6.53 7.89 -0.70
CA ILE A 103 5.83 8.15 0.57
C ILE A 103 4.32 7.92 0.42
N ILE A 104 3.71 8.37 -0.67
CA ILE A 104 2.29 8.13 -0.96
C ILE A 104 2.01 6.64 -1.15
N ALA A 105 2.83 5.92 -1.91
CA ALA A 105 2.71 4.49 -2.07
C ALA A 105 2.77 3.76 -0.71
N LYS A 106 3.68 4.17 0.16
CA LYS A 106 3.80 3.65 1.53
C LYS A 106 2.55 3.98 2.37
N ILE A 107 2.01 5.21 2.28
CA ILE A 107 0.76 5.60 2.94
C ILE A 107 -0.39 4.68 2.48
N ASN A 108 -0.56 4.52 1.18
CA ASN A 108 -1.63 3.72 0.60
C ASN A 108 -1.51 2.22 0.95
N ALA A 109 -0.29 1.70 0.97
CA ALA A 109 -0.01 0.30 1.29
C ALA A 109 -0.20 -0.06 2.76
N LEU A 110 0.09 0.86 3.68
CA LEU A 110 0.15 0.57 5.11
C LEU A 110 -1.08 1.03 5.90
N ASN A 111 -1.96 1.84 5.31
CA ASN A 111 -3.22 2.19 5.97
C ASN A 111 -4.26 1.08 5.84
N PRO A 112 -5.03 0.82 6.91
CA PRO A 112 -4.98 1.47 8.23
C PRO A 112 -3.91 0.89 9.17
N ASN A 113 -3.37 -0.29 8.88
CA ASN A 113 -2.45 -1.02 9.74
C ASN A 113 -1.19 -1.46 9.01
N PRO A 114 -0.01 -1.14 9.56
CA PRO A 114 0.26 -0.41 10.80
C PRO A 114 0.00 1.10 10.69
N GLY A 115 -0.19 1.64 9.48
CA GLY A 115 -0.24 3.06 9.16
C GLY A 115 1.14 3.69 9.06
N THR A 116 1.27 4.76 8.29
CA THR A 116 2.50 5.55 8.21
C THR A 116 2.41 6.74 9.16
N TRP A 117 3.53 7.12 9.76
CA TRP A 117 3.55 8.16 10.76
C TRP A 117 4.86 8.96 10.74
N PHE A 118 4.79 10.15 11.29
CA PHE A 118 5.94 11.02 11.57
C PHE A 118 5.74 11.73 12.92
N ASP A 119 6.80 12.37 13.41
CA ASP A 119 6.72 13.21 14.60
C ASP A 119 6.35 14.63 14.20
N LEU A 120 5.29 15.16 14.81
CA LEU A 120 4.87 16.54 14.69
C LEU A 120 4.74 17.14 16.10
N PHE A 121 5.58 18.13 16.44
CA PHE A 121 5.58 18.79 17.75
C PHE A 121 5.64 17.82 18.95
N GLY A 122 6.51 16.80 18.83
CA GLY A 122 6.69 15.79 19.87
C GLY A 122 5.54 14.78 20.01
N SER A 123 4.60 14.78 19.06
CA SER A 123 3.50 13.82 19.01
C SER A 123 3.56 12.99 17.74
N ARG A 124 3.25 11.70 17.86
CA ARG A 124 3.11 10.83 16.69
C ARG A 124 1.81 11.16 15.94
N VAL A 125 1.96 11.44 14.65
CA VAL A 125 0.84 11.69 13.75
C VAL A 125 0.90 10.71 12.58
N LYS A 126 -0.17 9.95 12.38
CA LYS A 126 -0.34 9.10 11.21
C LYS A 126 -0.90 9.91 10.04
N ILE A 127 -0.34 9.74 8.85
CA ILE A 127 -0.94 10.25 7.63
C ILE A 127 -1.84 9.15 7.07
N VAL A 128 -3.13 9.46 6.93
CA VAL A 128 -4.13 8.52 6.42
C VAL A 128 -4.31 8.68 4.92
N LYS A 129 -4.30 9.93 4.44
CA LYS A 129 -4.42 10.26 3.03
C LYS A 129 -3.59 11.48 2.69
N ALA A 130 -2.88 11.41 1.58
CA ALA A 130 -2.11 12.52 1.04
C ALA A 130 -2.18 12.50 -0.49
N LYS A 131 -1.77 13.60 -1.11
CA LYS A 131 -1.54 13.68 -2.55
C LYS A 131 -0.20 14.32 -2.84
N GLU A 132 0.41 13.94 -3.94
CA GLU A 132 1.63 14.57 -4.43
C GLU A 132 1.33 15.99 -4.96
N VAL A 133 2.25 16.91 -4.71
CA VAL A 133 2.24 18.25 -5.26
C VAL A 133 3.64 18.58 -5.79
N ASN A 134 3.66 19.23 -6.95
CA ASN A 134 4.92 19.63 -7.61
C ASN A 134 5.46 20.92 -6.96
N THR A 135 6.07 20.75 -5.79
CA THR A 135 6.69 21.82 -5.00
C THR A 135 7.91 21.23 -4.33
N GLU A 136 9.00 21.95 -4.28
CA GLU A 136 10.25 21.52 -3.68
C GLU A 136 10.57 22.31 -2.41
N GLY A 137 11.38 21.73 -1.56
CA GLY A 137 11.85 22.33 -0.32
C GLY A 137 12.80 21.39 0.43
N GLN A 138 13.27 21.80 1.59
CA GLN A 138 14.08 20.93 2.42
C GLN A 138 13.23 19.77 2.95
N PRO A 139 13.64 18.50 2.79
CA PRO A 139 12.89 17.34 3.23
C PRO A 139 12.43 17.43 4.70
N GLY A 140 11.16 17.18 4.95
CA GLY A 140 10.53 17.25 6.27
C GLY A 140 10.03 18.62 6.69
N VAL A 141 10.34 19.68 5.94
CA VAL A 141 9.86 21.04 6.24
C VAL A 141 8.42 21.22 5.76
N ILE A 142 7.58 21.81 6.58
CA ILE A 142 6.21 22.22 6.22
C ILE A 142 6.29 23.51 5.43
N LEU A 143 5.79 23.48 4.20
CA LEU A 143 5.99 24.57 3.22
C LEU A 143 4.89 25.64 3.25
N ASN A 144 3.71 25.30 3.73
CA ASN A 144 2.56 26.20 3.67
C ASN A 144 1.40 25.76 4.60
N GLU A 145 0.41 26.65 4.73
CA GLU A 145 -0.79 26.46 5.55
C GLU A 145 -1.72 25.33 5.07
N ASN A 146 -1.52 24.78 3.88
CA ASN A 146 -2.28 23.63 3.37
C ASN A 146 -1.71 22.27 3.82
N PHE A 147 -0.80 22.29 4.80
CA PHE A 147 -0.12 21.13 5.33
C PHE A 147 0.64 20.35 4.26
N THR A 148 1.43 21.08 3.49
CA THR A 148 2.33 20.53 2.47
C THR A 148 3.70 20.32 3.09
N ILE A 149 4.23 19.11 2.98
CA ILE A 149 5.53 18.74 3.55
C ILE A 149 6.46 18.34 2.41
N ALA A 150 7.65 18.95 2.38
CA ALA A 150 8.68 18.68 1.37
C ALA A 150 9.24 17.26 1.53
N CYS A 151 9.53 16.64 0.38
CA CYS A 151 10.22 15.36 0.26
C CYS A 151 11.55 15.57 -0.48
N SER A 152 12.31 14.49 -0.73
CA SER A 152 13.55 14.63 -1.53
C SER A 152 13.30 15.10 -2.96
N LYS A 153 12.13 14.73 -3.50
CA LYS A 153 11.61 15.22 -4.79
C LYS A 153 10.12 15.43 -4.63
N ASN A 154 9.63 16.60 -5.06
CA ASN A 154 8.27 17.04 -4.87
C ASN A 154 7.89 17.16 -3.36
N ALA A 155 6.62 17.27 -3.08
CA ALA A 155 6.09 17.35 -1.73
C ALA A 155 4.77 16.56 -1.62
N ILE A 156 4.34 16.26 -0.42
CA ILE A 156 3.00 15.72 -0.18
C ILE A 156 2.13 16.75 0.52
N GLN A 157 0.90 16.90 0.05
CA GLN A 157 -0.15 17.60 0.79
C GLN A 157 -0.94 16.59 1.61
N VAL A 158 -0.91 16.74 2.92
CA VAL A 158 -1.70 15.90 3.84
C VAL A 158 -3.18 16.27 3.71
N LEU A 159 -4.03 15.27 3.50
CA LEU A 159 -5.48 15.43 3.37
C LEU A 159 -6.22 14.95 4.61
N GLU A 160 -5.82 13.78 5.11
CA GLU A 160 -6.38 13.17 6.32
C GLU A 160 -5.24 12.62 7.19
N LEU A 161 -5.40 12.77 8.49
CA LEU A 161 -4.42 12.35 9.48
C LEU A 161 -5.09 11.87 10.77
N GLN A 162 -4.28 11.24 11.62
CA GLN A 162 -4.70 10.80 12.93
C GLN A 162 -3.60 11.07 13.95
N LYS A 163 -3.84 11.96 14.89
CA LYS A 163 -2.96 12.14 16.06
C LYS A 163 -3.11 10.96 17.01
N GLU A 164 -2.03 10.57 17.67
CA GLU A 164 -2.04 9.47 18.64
C GLU A 164 -3.13 9.69 19.72
N GLY A 165 -3.90 8.63 20.01
CA GLY A 165 -5.03 8.67 20.96
C GLY A 165 -6.26 9.44 20.48
N LYS A 166 -6.29 9.94 19.24
CA LYS A 166 -7.45 10.68 18.67
C LYS A 166 -8.05 9.94 17.49
N GLN A 167 -9.24 10.37 17.08
CA GLN A 167 -9.86 9.88 15.85
C GLN A 167 -9.22 10.51 14.61
N LYS A 168 -9.43 9.86 13.48
CA LYS A 168 -9.07 10.38 12.16
C LYS A 168 -9.81 11.69 11.90
N THR A 169 -9.11 12.66 11.34
CA THR A 169 -9.64 13.98 10.99
C THR A 169 -9.06 14.48 9.67
N THR A 170 -9.68 15.46 9.07
CA THR A 170 -9.12 16.16 7.91
C THR A 170 -7.98 17.09 8.34
N ALA A 171 -7.02 17.32 7.42
CA ALA A 171 -5.96 18.30 7.67
C ALA A 171 -6.52 19.68 8.01
N LYS A 172 -7.59 20.10 7.33
CA LYS A 172 -8.26 21.40 7.59
C LYS A 172 -8.81 21.52 9.00
N GLU A 173 -9.44 20.49 9.53
CA GLU A 173 -9.96 20.47 10.92
C GLU A 173 -8.81 20.44 11.93
N PHE A 174 -7.79 19.65 11.68
CA PHE A 174 -6.60 19.58 12.51
C PHE A 174 -5.93 20.94 12.67
N LEU A 175 -5.79 21.68 11.57
CA LEU A 175 -5.13 23.00 11.52
C LEU A 175 -5.91 24.11 12.25
N ARG A 176 -7.22 23.97 12.46
CA ARG A 176 -7.99 24.91 13.27
C ARG A 176 -7.54 24.96 14.74
N GLY A 177 -7.04 23.83 15.26
CA GLY A 177 -6.58 23.70 16.64
C GLY A 177 -5.06 23.59 16.81
N ASN A 178 -4.29 23.56 15.71
CA ASN A 178 -2.85 23.39 15.73
C ASN A 178 -2.21 24.32 14.70
N LYS A 179 -1.50 25.34 15.15
CA LYS A 179 -0.72 26.20 14.26
C LYS A 179 0.53 25.44 13.78
N LEU A 180 0.78 25.46 12.49
CA LEU A 180 2.01 24.94 11.93
C LEU A 180 3.11 26.00 12.08
N GLU A 181 4.33 25.58 12.39
CA GLU A 181 5.53 26.40 12.24
C GLU A 181 5.95 26.26 10.76
N ILE A 182 5.85 27.36 10.03
CA ILE A 182 6.16 27.47 8.60
C ILE A 182 7.41 28.33 8.46
#